data_dfabc20d066290f71ea212b51e8e206f
#
_entry.id   dfabc20d066290f71ea212b51e8e206f
#
_cell.length_a   1.000
_cell.length_b   1.000
_cell.length_c   1.000
_cell.angle_alpha   90.00
_cell.angle_beta   90.00
_cell.angle_gamma   90.00
#
_symmetry.space_group_name_H-M   'P 1'
#
loop_
_entity.id
_entity.type
_entity.pdbx_description
1 polymer ?
#
loop_
_entity_poly.entity_id
_entity_poly.type
_entity_poly.pdbx_seq_one_letter_code
_entity_poly.pdbx_strand_id
1 'polypeptide(L)'
;LADAFLGGESHLQSLKNAADSFKHKSAFYKLFSDDGQRRRLGALAARMQTFLLEEQRLLAAQLGHLHAAEGECVSGHLETLADIAWCLDRELLANMEKIETLMAAGHNGITPETVEVFYNINAVLNSIDHLEVRGRDSAGMSLMFMLDEAVFHQFEDNLKQHADPDMHGNMCRRAQQSVLGNRGMDIHTAADADGRPYVTISIVYKVAAEIGSLGDNIRFIRNEIRNDPILQKLAGCPRRHHTVSSHTRWASVGAINEANCHPLDARTMRHPEGLQGPMHVCLNGDIDNFMALKAAFETGGDQIQEEISTDTKIIPLQISQHLSQGHDLVEAFRRAVNDFEGSHAISMHTALAPGKLFLAQRGSGQAIFIGLARDHYMPTSEVYGFIEQTQRYLKMDGEKIVEGRQGPTQGQIFVLDQNTVGGCGGIQAMYYDGTPIILQDADIKQTALTSRDINRQDFPHYFLKEISEAPESVAKTLYNRWKIKDSRQNTWAIDLDTAVVPPDLRRAVAEGRIRRIYFIGQGTAGVAALACANLLAYYLDD
;
A
#
# COMPACT_ATOMS: atom_id res chain seq x y z
N LEU A 1 -9.47 31.67 22.69
CA LEU A 1 -9.32 32.15 21.29
C LEU A 1 -8.61 31.12 20.40
N ALA A 2 -7.56 30.49 20.89
CA ALA A 2 -6.82 29.46 20.13
C ALA A 2 -7.72 28.29 19.73
N ASP A 3 -8.55 27.77 20.65
CA ASP A 3 -9.47 26.66 20.38
C ASP A 3 -10.53 26.97 19.31
N ALA A 4 -10.85 28.26 19.10
CA ALA A 4 -11.80 28.69 18.08
C ALA A 4 -11.15 29.13 16.77
N PHE A 5 -9.82 29.07 16.69
CA PHE A 5 -9.08 29.42 15.48
C PHE A 5 -9.50 28.50 14.32
N LEU A 6 -9.75 29.06 13.14
CA LEU A 6 -10.30 28.37 11.96
C LEU A 6 -11.63 27.61 12.22
N GLY A 7 -12.43 28.05 13.22
CA GLY A 7 -13.67 27.38 13.59
C GLY A 7 -13.51 26.22 14.57
N GLY A 8 -12.29 25.95 15.00
CA GLY A 8 -11.94 24.90 15.96
C GLY A 8 -11.78 23.52 15.33
N GLU A 9 -11.27 22.59 16.13
CA GLU A 9 -10.93 21.22 15.70
C GLU A 9 -12.12 20.47 15.07
N SER A 10 -13.31 20.56 15.68
CA SER A 10 -14.51 19.87 15.15
C SER A 10 -14.91 20.37 13.77
N HIS A 11 -14.77 21.68 13.50
CA HIS A 11 -15.06 22.24 12.17
C HIS A 11 -14.03 21.77 11.13
N LEU A 12 -12.75 21.82 11.47
CA LEU A 12 -11.67 21.34 10.60
C LEU A 12 -11.79 19.85 10.30
N GLN A 13 -12.13 19.04 11.30
CA GLN A 13 -12.39 17.61 11.09
C GLN A 13 -13.58 17.36 10.16
N SER A 14 -14.64 18.17 10.27
CA SER A 14 -15.77 18.10 9.34
C SER A 14 -15.37 18.44 7.90
N LEU A 15 -14.52 19.46 7.70
CA LEU A 15 -13.97 19.82 6.40
C LEU A 15 -13.06 18.72 5.84
N LYS A 16 -12.22 18.11 6.68
CA LYS A 16 -11.37 16.99 6.28
C LYS A 16 -12.21 15.80 5.81
N ASN A 17 -13.24 15.44 6.57
CA ASN A 17 -14.17 14.37 6.18
C ASN A 17 -14.91 14.68 4.86
N ALA A 18 -15.26 15.96 4.64
CA ALA A 18 -15.87 16.40 3.38
C ALA A 18 -14.89 16.28 2.20
N ALA A 19 -13.63 16.69 2.38
CA ALA A 19 -12.58 16.51 1.36
C ALA A 19 -12.34 15.04 1.04
N ASP A 20 -12.21 14.18 2.05
CA ASP A 20 -12.04 12.74 1.88
C ASP A 20 -13.23 12.08 1.17
N SER A 21 -14.44 12.63 1.32
CA SER A 21 -15.63 12.12 0.64
C SER A 21 -15.56 12.19 -0.89
N PHE A 22 -14.74 13.09 -1.46
CA PHE A 22 -14.50 13.16 -2.90
C PHE A 22 -13.67 12.00 -3.44
N LYS A 23 -12.98 11.24 -2.58
CA LYS A 23 -12.26 10.02 -2.97
C LYS A 23 -13.19 8.84 -3.27
N HIS A 24 -14.47 8.90 -2.85
CA HIS A 24 -15.43 7.84 -3.15
C HIS A 24 -15.73 7.77 -4.65
N LYS A 25 -15.81 6.57 -5.19
CA LYS A 25 -15.95 6.30 -6.62
C LYS A 25 -16.99 7.19 -7.31
N SER A 26 -18.20 7.30 -6.76
CA SER A 26 -19.27 8.10 -7.38
C SER A 26 -19.01 9.62 -7.35
N ALA A 27 -18.42 10.14 -6.28
CA ALA A 27 -18.07 11.55 -6.13
C ALA A 27 -16.84 11.87 -6.99
N PHE A 28 -15.84 10.99 -6.95
CA PHE A 28 -14.64 11.09 -7.78
C PHE A 28 -14.98 11.13 -9.27
N TYR A 29 -15.84 10.21 -9.74
CA TYR A 29 -16.26 10.18 -11.15
C TYR A 29 -16.97 11.47 -11.58
N LYS A 30 -17.89 11.99 -10.75
CA LYS A 30 -18.57 13.26 -11.05
C LYS A 30 -17.58 14.41 -11.18
N LEU A 31 -16.61 14.49 -10.27
CA LEU A 31 -15.58 15.51 -10.30
C LEU A 31 -14.64 15.32 -11.50
N PHE A 32 -14.25 14.07 -11.80
CA PHE A 32 -13.40 13.71 -12.94
C PHE A 32 -14.04 14.10 -14.28
N SER A 33 -15.36 13.97 -14.39
CA SER A 33 -16.12 14.24 -15.63
C SER A 33 -16.54 15.70 -15.81
N ASP A 34 -16.30 16.58 -14.83
CA ASP A 34 -16.73 17.99 -14.85
C ASP A 34 -15.54 18.94 -14.71
N ASP A 35 -15.03 19.41 -15.84
CA ASP A 35 -13.92 20.37 -15.92
C ASP A 35 -14.20 21.67 -15.16
N GLY A 36 -15.47 22.09 -15.07
CA GLY A 36 -15.87 23.28 -14.34
C GLY A 36 -15.69 23.09 -12.84
N GLN A 37 -16.10 21.93 -12.31
CA GLN A 37 -15.90 21.59 -10.91
C GLN A 37 -14.42 21.37 -10.58
N ARG A 38 -13.67 20.70 -11.45
CA ARG A 38 -12.21 20.53 -11.27
C ARG A 38 -11.48 21.86 -11.17
N ARG A 39 -11.78 22.82 -12.07
CA ARG A 39 -11.19 24.17 -12.00
C ARG A 39 -11.56 24.92 -10.72
N ARG A 40 -12.81 24.81 -10.24
CA ARG A 40 -13.24 25.41 -8.97
C ARG A 40 -12.50 24.81 -7.79
N LEU A 41 -12.32 23.49 -7.78
CA LEU A 41 -11.56 22.77 -6.75
C LEU A 41 -10.09 23.21 -6.76
N GLY A 42 -9.46 23.33 -7.92
CA GLY A 42 -8.09 23.83 -8.06
C GLY A 42 -7.92 25.26 -7.56
N ALA A 43 -8.88 26.15 -7.89
CA ALA A 43 -8.86 27.51 -7.37
C ALA A 43 -9.03 27.56 -5.84
N LEU A 44 -9.85 26.67 -5.27
CA LEU A 44 -10.00 26.54 -3.83
C LEU A 44 -8.69 26.07 -3.17
N ALA A 45 -8.09 24.98 -3.69
CA ALA A 45 -6.82 24.44 -3.19
C ALA A 45 -5.71 25.51 -3.20
N ALA A 46 -5.56 26.25 -4.30
CA ALA A 46 -4.58 27.33 -4.41
C ALA A 46 -4.81 28.46 -3.39
N ARG A 47 -6.06 28.85 -3.18
CA ARG A 47 -6.41 29.85 -2.16
C ARG A 47 -6.10 29.36 -0.75
N MET A 48 -6.37 28.09 -0.45
CA MET A 48 -6.04 27.48 0.85
C MET A 48 -4.53 27.46 1.08
N GLN A 49 -3.73 27.12 0.07
CA GLN A 49 -2.27 27.13 0.16
C GLN A 49 -1.73 28.56 0.43
N THR A 50 -2.25 29.57 -0.28
CA THR A 50 -1.86 30.98 -0.04
C THR A 50 -2.19 31.39 1.39
N PHE A 51 -3.40 31.10 1.85
CA PHE A 51 -3.84 31.40 3.21
C PHE A 51 -2.96 30.70 4.26
N LEU A 52 -2.66 29.41 4.06
CA LEU A 52 -1.76 28.65 4.96
C LEU A 52 -0.37 29.31 5.09
N LEU A 53 0.22 29.72 3.99
CA LEU A 53 1.53 30.39 4.01
C LEU A 53 1.49 31.71 4.78
N GLU A 54 0.40 32.47 4.66
CA GLU A 54 0.21 33.72 5.39
C GLU A 54 0.05 33.46 6.90
N GLU A 55 -0.82 32.53 7.29
CA GLU A 55 -1.07 32.19 8.69
C GLU A 55 0.16 31.57 9.38
N GLN A 56 0.92 30.72 8.67
CA GLN A 56 2.17 30.17 9.18
C GLN A 56 3.21 31.28 9.46
N ARG A 57 3.30 32.29 8.58
CA ARG A 57 4.17 33.47 8.80
C ARG A 57 3.72 34.28 10.01
N LEU A 58 2.40 34.51 10.16
CA LEU A 58 1.85 35.22 11.29
C LEU A 58 2.07 34.46 12.60
N LEU A 59 1.85 33.15 12.60
CA LEU A 59 2.14 32.30 13.76
C LEU A 59 3.61 32.39 14.15
N ALA A 60 4.53 32.25 13.21
CA ALA A 60 5.97 32.33 13.45
C ALA A 60 6.37 33.70 14.08
N ALA A 61 5.73 34.79 13.63
CA ALA A 61 6.00 36.13 14.18
C ALA A 61 5.42 36.34 15.60
N GLN A 62 4.35 35.61 15.95
CA GLN A 62 3.66 35.78 17.24
C GLN A 62 4.00 34.73 18.29
N LEU A 63 4.73 33.67 17.92
CA LEU A 63 5.03 32.54 18.80
C LEU A 63 5.67 32.91 20.13
N GLY A 64 6.49 33.96 20.15
CA GLY A 64 7.09 34.48 21.39
C GLY A 64 6.10 35.09 22.38
N HIS A 65 4.86 35.38 21.96
CA HIS A 65 3.79 36.01 22.75
C HIS A 65 2.66 35.06 23.15
N LEU A 66 2.60 33.87 22.52
CA LEU A 66 1.59 32.85 22.82
C LEU A 66 2.04 31.94 23.98
N HIS A 67 1.06 31.48 24.78
CA HIS A 67 1.32 30.38 25.69
C HIS A 67 1.57 29.07 24.90
N ALA A 68 2.37 28.17 25.44
CA ALA A 68 2.75 26.92 24.78
C ALA A 68 1.54 26.15 24.24
N ALA A 69 0.52 25.94 25.06
CA ALA A 69 -0.69 25.24 24.68
C ALA A 69 -1.49 25.95 23.56
N GLU A 70 -1.51 27.29 23.56
CA GLU A 70 -2.16 28.06 22.49
C GLU A 70 -1.43 27.92 21.17
N GLY A 71 -0.09 28.00 21.18
CA GLY A 71 0.74 27.81 20.00
C GLY A 71 0.60 26.40 19.42
N GLU A 72 0.56 25.36 20.27
CA GLU A 72 0.33 23.98 19.85
C GLU A 72 -1.06 23.79 19.24
N CYS A 73 -2.10 24.37 19.85
CA CYS A 73 -3.47 24.31 19.32
C CYS A 73 -3.57 24.97 17.94
N VAL A 74 -3.06 26.20 17.78
CA VAL A 74 -3.07 26.91 16.49
C VAL A 74 -2.25 26.16 15.44
N SER A 75 -1.09 25.64 15.82
CA SER A 75 -0.24 24.82 14.93
C SER A 75 -0.97 23.57 14.45
N GLY A 76 -1.65 22.84 15.35
CA GLY A 76 -2.45 21.67 15.01
C GLY A 76 -3.61 21.97 14.04
N HIS A 77 -4.27 23.11 14.22
CA HIS A 77 -5.32 23.57 13.28
C HIS A 77 -4.75 23.88 11.89
N LEU A 78 -3.57 24.52 11.81
CA LEU A 78 -2.90 24.79 10.54
C LEU A 78 -2.42 23.50 9.86
N GLU A 79 -1.92 22.52 10.61
CA GLU A 79 -1.56 21.19 10.08
C GLU A 79 -2.79 20.49 9.49
N THR A 80 -3.93 20.50 10.18
CA THR A 80 -5.17 19.92 9.66
C THR A 80 -5.64 20.64 8.38
N LEU A 81 -5.54 21.97 8.32
CA LEU A 81 -5.86 22.72 7.12
C LEU A 81 -4.89 22.41 5.96
N ALA A 82 -3.60 22.20 6.27
CA ALA A 82 -2.60 21.78 5.30
C ALA A 82 -2.92 20.40 4.71
N ASP A 83 -3.37 19.45 5.55
CA ASP A 83 -3.81 18.13 5.10
C ASP A 83 -5.03 18.21 4.18
N ILE A 84 -5.99 19.08 4.49
CA ILE A 84 -7.16 19.31 3.62
C ILE A 84 -6.73 19.88 2.27
N ALA A 85 -5.87 20.91 2.26
CA ALA A 85 -5.36 21.52 1.03
C ALA A 85 -4.57 20.50 0.20
N TRP A 86 -3.76 19.66 0.84
CA TRP A 86 -3.02 18.57 0.22
C TRP A 86 -3.95 17.53 -0.40
N CYS A 87 -4.99 17.10 0.32
CA CYS A 87 -6.01 16.17 -0.18
C CYS A 87 -6.63 16.69 -1.49
N LEU A 88 -7.03 17.97 -1.52
CA LEU A 88 -7.66 18.56 -2.70
C LEU A 88 -6.68 18.67 -3.89
N ASP A 89 -5.45 19.10 -3.65
CA ASP A 89 -4.45 19.34 -4.69
C ASP A 89 -3.79 18.03 -5.17
N ARG A 90 -3.22 17.25 -4.24
CA ARG A 90 -2.36 16.10 -4.56
C ARG A 90 -3.11 14.78 -4.65
N GLU A 91 -4.02 14.52 -3.70
CA GLU A 91 -4.71 13.23 -3.68
C GLU A 91 -5.92 13.20 -4.63
N LEU A 92 -6.51 14.36 -4.97
CA LEU A 92 -7.62 14.43 -5.92
C LEU A 92 -7.15 14.94 -7.29
N LEU A 93 -6.77 16.20 -7.42
CA LEU A 93 -6.50 16.82 -8.72
C LEU A 93 -5.29 16.20 -9.43
N ALA A 94 -4.15 16.06 -8.74
CA ALA A 94 -2.97 15.44 -9.35
C ALA A 94 -3.20 13.96 -9.70
N ASN A 95 -4.01 13.23 -8.92
CA ASN A 95 -4.38 11.87 -9.27
C ASN A 95 -5.32 11.79 -10.47
N MET A 96 -6.23 12.75 -10.65
CA MET A 96 -7.02 12.84 -11.89
C MET A 96 -6.14 13.01 -13.12
N GLU A 97 -5.12 13.88 -13.06
CA GLU A 97 -4.14 14.04 -14.14
C GLU A 97 -3.35 12.75 -14.41
N LYS A 98 -2.90 12.06 -13.33
CA LYS A 98 -2.22 10.76 -13.47
C LYS A 98 -3.12 9.71 -14.12
N ILE A 99 -4.39 9.65 -13.74
CA ILE A 99 -5.38 8.74 -14.33
C ILE A 99 -5.60 9.06 -15.81
N GLU A 100 -5.75 10.33 -16.17
CA GLU A 100 -5.86 10.76 -17.57
C GLU A 100 -4.64 10.33 -18.40
N THR A 101 -3.43 10.37 -17.82
CA THR A 101 -2.22 9.91 -18.52
C THR A 101 -2.17 8.39 -18.71
N LEU A 102 -2.89 7.60 -17.91
CA LEU A 102 -3.00 6.15 -18.08
C LEU A 102 -3.98 5.76 -19.19
N MET A 103 -4.92 6.63 -19.52
CA MET A 103 -5.88 6.41 -20.59
C MET A 103 -5.25 6.75 -21.95
N ALA A 104 -5.55 5.94 -22.99
CA ALA A 104 -5.11 6.26 -24.34
C ALA A 104 -5.83 7.53 -24.86
N ALA A 105 -5.10 8.39 -25.56
CA ALA A 105 -5.70 9.55 -26.21
C ALA A 105 -6.79 9.10 -27.21
N GLY A 106 -8.00 9.66 -27.08
CA GLY A 106 -9.10 9.37 -27.99
C GLY A 106 -10.24 8.52 -27.44
N HIS A 107 -10.32 8.29 -26.13
CA HIS A 107 -11.49 7.65 -25.50
C HIS A 107 -12.74 8.57 -25.63
N ASN A 108 -13.41 8.49 -26.78
CA ASN A 108 -14.76 9.01 -26.93
C ASN A 108 -15.69 8.18 -26.03
N GLY A 109 -16.21 8.78 -24.95
CA GLY A 109 -17.12 8.13 -24.01
C GLY A 109 -16.43 7.47 -22.81
N ILE A 110 -15.71 8.26 -22.00
CA ILE A 110 -15.22 7.82 -20.71
C ILE A 110 -16.41 7.40 -19.84
N THR A 111 -16.49 6.11 -19.50
CA THR A 111 -17.54 5.57 -18.64
C THR A 111 -17.09 5.51 -17.18
N PRO A 112 -18.02 5.46 -16.21
CA PRO A 112 -17.69 5.23 -14.81
C PRO A 112 -16.80 4.00 -14.60
N GLU A 113 -17.07 2.92 -15.35
CA GLU A 113 -16.33 1.67 -15.30
C GLU A 113 -14.87 1.85 -15.72
N THR A 114 -14.62 2.62 -16.78
CA THR A 114 -13.28 2.94 -17.24
C THR A 114 -12.52 3.75 -16.19
N VAL A 115 -13.14 4.79 -15.64
CA VAL A 115 -12.51 5.63 -14.60
C VAL A 115 -12.19 4.80 -13.36
N GLU A 116 -13.10 3.90 -12.95
CA GLU A 116 -12.88 3.02 -11.79
C GLU A 116 -11.65 2.12 -11.97
N VAL A 117 -11.47 1.50 -13.14
CA VAL A 117 -10.29 0.67 -13.42
C VAL A 117 -9.01 1.48 -13.28
N PHE A 118 -8.93 2.63 -13.95
CA PHE A 118 -7.70 3.44 -13.91
C PHE A 118 -7.49 4.13 -12.56
N TYR A 119 -8.55 4.41 -11.81
CA TYR A 119 -8.45 4.86 -10.42
C TYR A 119 -7.78 3.79 -9.54
N ASN A 120 -8.26 2.54 -9.60
CA ASN A 120 -7.68 1.43 -8.83
C ASN A 120 -6.24 1.14 -9.25
N ILE A 121 -5.95 1.16 -10.55
CA ILE A 121 -4.58 1.01 -11.08
C ILE A 121 -3.68 2.15 -10.54
N ASN A 122 -4.13 3.40 -10.61
CA ASN A 122 -3.36 4.54 -10.14
C ASN A 122 -3.11 4.48 -8.63
N ALA A 123 -4.11 4.07 -7.83
CA ALA A 123 -3.97 3.91 -6.38
C ALA A 123 -2.87 2.89 -6.04
N VAL A 124 -2.85 1.74 -6.72
CA VAL A 124 -1.82 0.71 -6.52
C VAL A 124 -0.45 1.18 -7.05
N LEU A 125 -0.38 1.89 -8.19
CA LEU A 125 0.87 2.45 -8.71
C LEU A 125 1.45 3.51 -7.76
N ASN A 126 0.63 4.38 -7.18
CA ASN A 126 1.09 5.32 -6.15
C ASN A 126 1.59 4.58 -4.89
N SER A 127 0.88 3.52 -4.49
CA SER A 127 1.29 2.69 -3.35
C SER A 127 2.69 2.11 -3.52
N ILE A 128 2.95 1.46 -4.66
CA ILE A 128 4.27 0.86 -4.91
C ILE A 128 5.36 1.89 -5.18
N ASP A 129 5.02 3.08 -5.66
CA ASP A 129 5.96 4.21 -5.79
C ASP A 129 6.49 4.65 -4.40
N HIS A 130 5.60 4.71 -3.40
CA HIS A 130 5.99 4.97 -2.01
C HIS A 130 6.83 3.83 -1.40
N LEU A 131 6.63 2.58 -1.85
CA LEU A 131 7.31 1.39 -1.36
C LEU A 131 8.61 1.07 -2.12
N GLU A 132 8.84 1.68 -3.29
CA GLU A 132 9.99 1.38 -4.19
C GLU A 132 11.35 1.62 -3.53
N VAL A 133 11.41 2.46 -2.49
CA VAL A 133 12.63 2.65 -1.67
C VAL A 133 13.15 1.33 -1.11
N ARG A 134 12.27 0.34 -0.89
CA ARG A 134 12.59 -0.99 -0.33
C ARG A 134 12.81 -2.06 -1.38
N GLY A 135 12.51 -1.81 -2.66
CA GLY A 135 12.67 -2.79 -3.73
C GLY A 135 12.77 -2.13 -5.09
N ARG A 136 13.98 -2.03 -5.64
CA ARG A 136 14.26 -1.34 -6.90
C ARG A 136 14.65 -2.27 -8.05
N ASP A 137 14.92 -3.54 -7.75
CA ASP A 137 15.47 -4.46 -8.73
C ASP A 137 14.45 -4.87 -9.79
N SER A 138 13.21 -4.93 -9.38
CA SER A 138 12.11 -5.21 -10.30
C SER A 138 10.77 -4.76 -9.73
N ALA A 139 9.79 -4.57 -10.61
CA ALA A 139 8.40 -4.34 -10.25
C ALA A 139 7.47 -5.12 -11.18
N GLY A 140 6.33 -5.50 -10.65
CA GLY A 140 5.28 -6.11 -11.47
C GLY A 140 3.90 -5.82 -10.93
N MET A 141 2.93 -5.85 -11.84
CA MET A 141 1.52 -5.61 -11.58
C MET A 141 0.69 -6.66 -12.29
N SER A 142 -0.33 -7.12 -11.64
CA SER A 142 -1.35 -8.00 -12.21
C SER A 142 -2.74 -7.38 -12.06
N LEU A 143 -3.48 -7.39 -13.14
CA LEU A 143 -4.87 -6.96 -13.23
C LEU A 143 -5.72 -8.18 -13.54
N MET A 144 -6.79 -8.43 -12.78
CA MET A 144 -7.74 -9.49 -13.07
C MET A 144 -9.15 -8.91 -13.20
N PHE A 145 -9.83 -9.26 -14.28
CA PHE A 145 -11.21 -8.89 -14.59
C PHE A 145 -12.06 -10.14 -14.64
N MET A 146 -13.24 -10.12 -14.05
CA MET A 146 -14.27 -11.14 -14.20
C MET A 146 -15.43 -10.58 -15.01
N LEU A 147 -15.66 -11.13 -16.17
CA LEU A 147 -16.72 -10.74 -17.11
C LEU A 147 -17.77 -11.83 -17.21
N ASP A 148 -19.02 -11.44 -17.50
CA ASP A 148 -19.99 -12.40 -18.02
C ASP A 148 -19.52 -12.91 -19.38
N GLU A 149 -19.76 -14.19 -19.70
CA GLU A 149 -19.32 -14.82 -20.95
C GLU A 149 -19.79 -14.05 -22.19
N ALA A 150 -21.01 -13.54 -22.17
CA ALA A 150 -21.55 -12.74 -23.28
C ALA A 150 -20.78 -11.43 -23.49
N VAL A 151 -20.35 -10.79 -22.41
CA VAL A 151 -19.51 -9.57 -22.46
C VAL A 151 -18.13 -9.91 -23.01
N PHE A 152 -17.56 -11.04 -22.62
CA PHE A 152 -16.28 -11.51 -23.14
C PHE A 152 -16.35 -11.77 -24.65
N HIS A 153 -17.37 -12.45 -25.15
CA HIS A 153 -17.54 -12.66 -26.60
C HIS A 153 -17.70 -11.35 -27.38
N GLN A 154 -18.46 -10.40 -26.83
CA GLN A 154 -18.55 -9.07 -27.42
C GLN A 154 -17.21 -8.35 -27.45
N PHE A 155 -16.42 -8.47 -26.40
CA PHE A 155 -15.06 -7.94 -26.34
C PHE A 155 -14.15 -8.58 -27.39
N GLU A 156 -14.17 -9.91 -27.55
CA GLU A 156 -13.41 -10.62 -28.58
C GLU A 156 -13.81 -10.15 -29.99
N ASP A 157 -15.09 -10.02 -30.27
CA ASP A 157 -15.59 -9.58 -31.57
C ASP A 157 -15.18 -8.13 -31.87
N ASN A 158 -15.16 -7.27 -30.86
CA ASN A 158 -14.62 -5.91 -30.98
C ASN A 158 -13.10 -5.89 -31.29
N LEU A 159 -12.35 -6.88 -30.79
CA LEU A 159 -10.93 -7.02 -31.12
C LEU A 159 -10.73 -7.53 -32.56
N LYS A 160 -11.55 -8.49 -33.01
CA LYS A 160 -11.52 -9.02 -34.38
C LYS A 160 -11.88 -7.97 -35.43
N GLN A 161 -12.79 -7.05 -35.09
CA GLN A 161 -13.26 -5.97 -35.96
C GLN A 161 -12.43 -4.68 -35.85
N HIS A 162 -11.36 -4.69 -35.07
CA HIS A 162 -10.51 -3.52 -34.88
C HIS A 162 -9.76 -3.13 -36.16
N ALA A 163 -9.43 -1.85 -36.30
CA ALA A 163 -8.63 -1.33 -37.44
C ALA A 163 -7.25 -2.00 -37.57
N ASP A 164 -6.64 -2.40 -36.44
CA ASP A 164 -5.49 -3.30 -36.41
C ASP A 164 -6.00 -4.75 -36.49
N PRO A 165 -5.79 -5.44 -37.63
CA PRO A 165 -6.30 -6.80 -37.85
C PRO A 165 -5.63 -7.85 -36.97
N ASP A 166 -4.47 -7.55 -36.38
CA ASP A 166 -3.72 -8.49 -35.54
C ASP A 166 -4.04 -8.36 -34.02
N MET A 167 -4.94 -7.47 -33.63
CA MET A 167 -5.23 -7.22 -32.22
C MET A 167 -5.75 -8.48 -31.50
N HIS A 168 -6.67 -9.22 -32.08
CA HIS A 168 -7.16 -10.48 -31.52
C HIS A 168 -6.06 -11.54 -31.50
N GLY A 169 -5.25 -11.66 -32.57
CA GLY A 169 -4.11 -12.55 -32.63
C GLY A 169 -3.05 -12.21 -31.56
N ASN A 170 -2.85 -10.94 -31.28
CA ASN A 170 -1.98 -10.49 -30.18
C ASN A 170 -2.49 -10.97 -28.82
N MET A 171 -3.79 -10.83 -28.52
CA MET A 171 -4.40 -11.36 -27.29
C MET A 171 -4.14 -12.85 -27.14
N CYS A 172 -4.37 -13.64 -28.21
CA CYS A 172 -4.16 -15.08 -28.17
C CYS A 172 -2.69 -15.46 -27.92
N ARG A 173 -1.74 -14.78 -28.57
CA ARG A 173 -0.30 -15.02 -28.34
C ARG A 173 0.12 -14.68 -26.91
N ARG A 174 -0.42 -13.61 -26.35
CA ARG A 174 -0.15 -13.21 -24.96
C ARG A 174 -0.67 -14.24 -23.95
N ALA A 175 -1.79 -14.89 -24.24
CA ALA A 175 -2.36 -15.94 -23.41
C ALA A 175 -1.64 -17.31 -23.53
N GLN A 176 -0.78 -17.48 -24.54
CA GLN A 176 -0.05 -18.74 -24.81
C GLN A 176 1.43 -18.70 -24.38
N GLN A 177 1.86 -17.68 -23.65
CA GLN A 177 3.22 -17.60 -23.14
C GLN A 177 3.51 -18.73 -22.15
N SER A 178 4.63 -19.43 -22.32
CA SER A 178 5.09 -20.50 -21.41
C SER A 178 5.63 -19.96 -20.08
N VAL A 179 6.14 -18.72 -20.09
CA VAL A 179 6.56 -17.94 -18.92
C VAL A 179 5.74 -16.66 -18.88
N LEU A 180 5.18 -16.35 -17.74
CA LEU A 180 4.37 -15.13 -17.55
C LEU A 180 5.29 -13.90 -17.55
N GLY A 181 5.44 -13.28 -18.71
CA GLY A 181 6.25 -12.09 -18.92
C GLY A 181 5.46 -10.80 -18.97
N ASN A 182 6.14 -9.71 -19.34
CA ASN A 182 5.48 -8.41 -19.54
C ASN A 182 4.39 -8.50 -20.60
N ARG A 183 3.22 -7.91 -20.33
CA ARG A 183 1.98 -8.03 -21.11
C ARG A 183 1.45 -9.47 -21.24
N GLY A 184 1.96 -10.43 -20.45
CA GLY A 184 1.41 -11.77 -20.39
C GLY A 184 -0.06 -11.77 -19.96
N MET A 185 -0.81 -12.75 -20.41
CA MET A 185 -2.24 -12.86 -20.12
C MET A 185 -2.63 -14.27 -19.67
N ASP A 186 -3.71 -14.33 -18.89
CA ASP A 186 -4.46 -15.56 -18.65
C ASP A 186 -5.92 -15.32 -18.99
N ILE A 187 -6.54 -16.32 -19.65
CA ILE A 187 -7.96 -16.33 -19.96
C ILE A 187 -8.50 -17.65 -19.43
N HIS A 188 -9.47 -17.59 -18.51
CA HIS A 188 -10.02 -18.79 -17.88
C HIS A 188 -11.54 -18.71 -17.84
N THR A 189 -12.21 -19.74 -18.34
CA THR A 189 -13.67 -19.86 -18.36
C THR A 189 -14.12 -20.79 -17.24
N ALA A 190 -15.12 -20.35 -16.47
CA ALA A 190 -15.72 -21.12 -15.39
C ALA A 190 -17.21 -20.75 -15.23
N ALA A 191 -17.87 -21.36 -14.26
CA ALA A 191 -19.21 -20.98 -13.85
C ALA A 191 -19.26 -20.67 -12.36
N ASP A 192 -20.12 -19.73 -11.98
CA ASP A 192 -20.37 -19.40 -10.57
C ASP A 192 -21.23 -20.49 -9.88
N ALA A 193 -21.51 -20.30 -8.59
CA ALA A 193 -22.30 -21.24 -7.80
C ALA A 193 -23.73 -21.44 -8.33
N ASP A 194 -24.28 -20.48 -9.08
CA ASP A 194 -25.60 -20.55 -9.72
C ASP A 194 -25.51 -21.17 -11.12
N GLY A 195 -24.33 -21.60 -11.57
CA GLY A 195 -24.11 -22.17 -12.90
C GLY A 195 -24.01 -21.13 -14.02
N ARG A 196 -23.88 -19.83 -13.71
CA ARG A 196 -23.76 -18.78 -14.72
C ARG A 196 -22.33 -18.71 -15.23
N PRO A 197 -22.10 -18.83 -16.55
CA PRO A 197 -20.76 -18.81 -17.10
C PRO A 197 -20.11 -17.42 -16.97
N TYR A 198 -18.82 -17.42 -16.72
CA TYR A 198 -18.00 -16.23 -16.70
C TYR A 198 -16.59 -16.50 -17.25
N VAL A 199 -15.90 -15.45 -17.64
CA VAL A 199 -14.51 -15.49 -18.08
C VAL A 199 -13.69 -14.53 -17.23
N THR A 200 -12.59 -15.02 -16.69
CA THR A 200 -11.57 -14.16 -16.08
C THR A 200 -10.48 -13.86 -17.08
N ILE A 201 -10.08 -12.61 -17.16
CA ILE A 201 -8.94 -12.15 -17.95
C ILE A 201 -7.95 -11.52 -16.97
N SER A 202 -6.74 -12.05 -16.92
CA SER A 202 -5.63 -11.41 -16.20
C SER A 202 -4.62 -10.85 -17.18
N ILE A 203 -4.08 -9.67 -16.88
CA ILE A 203 -2.98 -9.02 -17.62
C ILE A 203 -1.88 -8.69 -16.63
N VAL A 204 -0.64 -9.02 -16.99
CA VAL A 204 0.53 -8.77 -16.14
C VAL A 204 1.48 -7.81 -16.82
N TYR A 205 1.99 -6.83 -16.06
CA TYR A 205 3.07 -5.94 -16.48
C TYR A 205 4.27 -6.17 -15.57
N LYS A 206 5.43 -6.37 -16.16
CA LYS A 206 6.68 -6.69 -15.45
C LYS A 206 7.84 -5.88 -15.98
N VAL A 207 8.74 -5.50 -15.09
CA VAL A 207 9.99 -4.83 -15.40
C VAL A 207 11.08 -5.30 -14.44
N ALA A 208 12.25 -5.61 -14.98
CA ALA A 208 13.47 -5.85 -14.21
C ALA A 208 14.53 -4.88 -14.72
N ALA A 209 15.08 -4.06 -13.83
CA ALA A 209 16.16 -3.13 -14.14
C ALA A 209 17.28 -3.32 -13.13
N GLU A 210 18.48 -3.60 -13.60
CA GLU A 210 19.67 -3.56 -12.76
C GLU A 210 19.94 -2.10 -12.37
N ILE A 211 19.48 -1.67 -11.20
CA ILE A 211 19.74 -0.34 -10.63
C ILE A 211 19.14 0.82 -11.46
N GLY A 212 17.82 1.00 -11.35
CA GLY A 212 17.12 2.21 -11.81
C GLY A 212 17.12 3.33 -10.77
N SER A 213 16.78 4.54 -11.21
CA SER A 213 16.41 5.63 -10.31
C SER A 213 15.04 5.37 -9.71
N LEU A 214 14.77 5.92 -8.51
CA LEU A 214 13.42 5.85 -7.90
C LEU A 214 12.37 6.38 -8.87
N GLY A 215 11.30 5.62 -9.07
CA GLY A 215 10.19 5.93 -9.98
C GLY A 215 10.36 5.38 -11.40
N ASP A 216 11.52 4.83 -11.79
CA ASP A 216 11.74 4.34 -13.16
C ASP A 216 10.88 3.11 -13.46
N ASN A 217 10.81 2.14 -12.55
CA ASN A 217 9.99 0.94 -12.71
C ASN A 217 8.50 1.31 -12.82
N ILE A 218 8.04 2.21 -11.96
CA ILE A 218 6.65 2.66 -11.96
C ILE A 218 6.32 3.43 -13.24
N ARG A 219 7.24 4.28 -13.71
CA ARG A 219 7.09 5.00 -14.98
C ARG A 219 7.00 4.04 -16.17
N PHE A 220 7.82 2.98 -16.17
CA PHE A 220 7.75 1.94 -17.18
C PHE A 220 6.37 1.27 -17.20
N ILE A 221 5.89 0.79 -16.04
CA ILE A 221 4.58 0.13 -15.93
C ILE A 221 3.45 1.08 -16.35
N ARG A 222 3.48 2.36 -15.97
CA ARG A 222 2.51 3.38 -16.43
C ARG A 222 2.50 3.51 -17.96
N ASN A 223 3.66 3.51 -18.59
CA ASN A 223 3.77 3.57 -20.05
C ASN A 223 3.26 2.30 -20.74
N GLU A 224 3.54 1.12 -20.16
CA GLU A 224 3.02 -0.15 -20.67
C GLU A 224 1.48 -0.20 -20.61
N ILE A 225 0.90 0.21 -19.49
CA ILE A 225 -0.56 0.29 -19.30
C ILE A 225 -1.20 1.26 -20.30
N ARG A 226 -0.63 2.46 -20.46
CA ARG A 226 -1.12 3.47 -21.41
C ARG A 226 -1.11 2.95 -22.84
N ASN A 227 -0.06 2.23 -23.21
CA ASN A 227 0.19 1.78 -24.59
C ASN A 227 -0.33 0.35 -24.86
N ASP A 228 -1.16 -0.21 -23.96
CA ASP A 228 -1.78 -1.52 -24.17
C ASP A 228 -3.22 -1.39 -24.70
N PRO A 229 -3.44 -1.50 -26.01
CA PRO A 229 -4.76 -1.29 -26.60
C PRO A 229 -5.78 -2.35 -26.15
N ILE A 230 -5.34 -3.56 -25.74
CA ILE A 230 -6.22 -4.60 -25.23
C ILE A 230 -6.77 -4.18 -23.87
N LEU A 231 -5.89 -3.75 -22.93
CA LEU A 231 -6.31 -3.25 -21.63
C LEU A 231 -7.23 -2.03 -21.77
N GLN A 232 -6.88 -1.08 -22.66
CA GLN A 232 -7.67 0.13 -22.86
C GLN A 232 -9.13 -0.20 -23.27
N LYS A 233 -9.34 -1.23 -24.09
CA LYS A 233 -10.69 -1.71 -24.45
C LYS A 233 -11.36 -2.49 -23.31
N LEU A 234 -10.61 -3.37 -22.65
CA LEU A 234 -11.10 -4.19 -21.54
C LEU A 234 -11.58 -3.32 -20.36
N ALA A 235 -10.90 -2.21 -20.09
CA ALA A 235 -11.26 -1.28 -19.02
C ALA A 235 -12.66 -0.69 -19.15
N GLY A 236 -13.18 -0.56 -20.38
CA GLY A 236 -14.54 -0.09 -20.66
C GLY A 236 -15.62 -1.18 -20.61
N CYS A 237 -15.25 -2.46 -20.47
CA CYS A 237 -16.22 -3.54 -20.43
C CYS A 237 -16.93 -3.62 -19.07
N PRO A 238 -18.26 -3.90 -19.06
CA PRO A 238 -18.96 -4.29 -17.84
C PRO A 238 -18.29 -5.51 -17.21
N ARG A 239 -18.13 -5.52 -15.89
CA ARG A 239 -17.46 -6.58 -15.15
C ARG A 239 -18.13 -6.85 -13.80
N ARG A 240 -18.03 -8.10 -13.32
CA ARG A 240 -18.48 -8.47 -11.98
C ARG A 240 -17.46 -8.05 -10.93
N HIS A 241 -16.16 -8.32 -11.17
CA HIS A 241 -15.05 -8.04 -10.26
C HIS A 241 -13.83 -7.51 -11.01
N HIS A 242 -13.04 -6.75 -10.28
CA HIS A 242 -11.75 -6.25 -10.72
C HIS A 242 -10.79 -6.27 -9.54
N THR A 243 -9.62 -6.89 -9.72
CA THR A 243 -8.55 -6.96 -8.71
C THR A 243 -7.25 -6.45 -9.30
N VAL A 244 -6.55 -5.61 -8.55
CA VAL A 244 -5.22 -5.10 -8.89
C VAL A 244 -4.25 -5.55 -7.81
N SER A 245 -3.16 -6.20 -8.19
CA SER A 245 -2.08 -6.62 -7.30
C SER A 245 -0.74 -6.14 -7.87
N SER A 246 0.18 -5.72 -7.01
CA SER A 246 1.49 -5.27 -7.45
C SER A 246 2.56 -5.54 -6.39
N HIS A 247 3.82 -5.62 -6.85
CA HIS A 247 4.95 -5.87 -5.99
C HIS A 247 6.19 -5.16 -6.53
N THR A 248 6.99 -4.57 -5.62
CA THR A 248 8.36 -4.13 -5.89
C THR A 248 9.30 -5.06 -5.15
N ARG A 249 10.34 -5.56 -5.83
CA ARG A 249 11.19 -6.61 -5.34
C ARG A 249 12.60 -6.10 -5.08
N TRP A 250 13.14 -6.49 -3.92
CA TRP A 250 14.56 -6.61 -3.66
C TRP A 250 14.92 -8.08 -3.79
N ALA A 251 15.75 -8.42 -4.76
CA ALA A 251 16.06 -9.82 -5.07
C ALA A 251 17.00 -10.41 -4.01
N SER A 252 16.46 -11.19 -3.06
CA SER A 252 17.24 -12.03 -2.13
C SER A 252 17.57 -13.38 -2.75
N VAL A 253 16.62 -13.97 -3.47
CA VAL A 253 16.73 -15.28 -4.11
C VAL A 253 16.36 -15.18 -5.59
N GLY A 254 17.22 -15.72 -6.48
CA GLY A 254 17.01 -15.75 -7.92
C GLY A 254 17.54 -14.53 -8.67
N ALA A 255 17.69 -14.66 -9.99
CA ALA A 255 18.22 -13.62 -10.86
C ALA A 255 17.29 -12.41 -10.96
N ILE A 256 17.87 -11.23 -11.23
CA ILE A 256 17.12 -10.01 -11.55
C ILE A 256 16.79 -10.07 -13.05
N ASN A 257 15.66 -10.67 -13.36
CA ASN A 257 15.13 -10.76 -14.72
C ASN A 257 13.59 -10.73 -14.67
N GLU A 258 12.95 -10.58 -15.82
CA GLU A 258 11.51 -10.49 -15.95
C GLU A 258 10.78 -11.76 -15.47
N ALA A 259 11.35 -12.96 -15.73
CA ALA A 259 10.75 -14.22 -15.33
C ALA A 259 10.62 -14.38 -13.80
N ASN A 260 11.53 -13.75 -13.03
CA ASN A 260 11.54 -13.75 -11.58
C ASN A 260 10.80 -12.55 -10.96
N CYS A 261 10.29 -11.61 -11.76
CA CYS A 261 9.43 -10.54 -11.23
C CYS A 261 8.11 -11.10 -10.72
N HIS A 262 7.65 -10.60 -9.58
CA HIS A 262 6.30 -10.92 -9.10
C HIS A 262 5.23 -10.19 -9.94
N PRO A 263 4.02 -10.76 -10.07
CA PRO A 263 3.60 -12.05 -9.53
C PRO A 263 4.19 -13.24 -10.28
N LEU A 264 4.31 -14.36 -9.56
CA LEU A 264 4.57 -15.69 -10.13
C LEU A 264 3.25 -16.46 -10.26
N ASP A 265 3.26 -17.47 -11.13
CA ASP A 265 2.11 -18.31 -11.47
C ASP A 265 2.40 -19.80 -11.34
N ALA A 266 1.38 -20.63 -11.64
CA ALA A 266 1.49 -22.09 -11.60
C ALA A 266 1.88 -22.73 -12.94
N ARG A 267 2.38 -21.98 -13.95
CA ARG A 267 2.86 -22.54 -15.23
C ARG A 267 4.11 -23.38 -14.99
N THR A 268 4.19 -24.49 -15.71
CA THR A 268 5.34 -25.41 -15.72
C THR A 268 5.71 -25.76 -17.15
N MET A 269 6.77 -26.54 -17.35
CA MET A 269 7.14 -26.98 -18.69
C MET A 269 6.08 -27.89 -19.35
N ARG A 270 5.34 -28.66 -18.55
CA ARG A 270 4.25 -29.53 -19.03
C ARG A 270 2.89 -28.85 -19.06
N HIS A 271 2.70 -27.84 -18.23
CA HIS A 271 1.44 -27.12 -18.07
C HIS A 271 1.66 -25.63 -18.32
N PRO A 272 1.84 -25.20 -19.58
CA PRO A 272 2.02 -23.78 -19.91
C PRO A 272 0.78 -22.94 -19.63
N GLU A 273 -0.40 -23.55 -19.48
CA GLU A 273 -1.66 -22.93 -19.06
C GLU A 273 -1.76 -22.73 -17.53
N GLY A 274 -0.82 -23.29 -16.77
CA GLY A 274 -0.83 -23.34 -15.31
C GLY A 274 -1.56 -24.57 -14.75
N LEU A 275 -0.97 -25.16 -13.70
CA LEU A 275 -1.59 -26.25 -12.96
C LEU A 275 -2.87 -25.73 -12.28
N GLN A 276 -3.98 -26.48 -12.42
CA GLN A 276 -5.28 -26.18 -11.77
C GLN A 276 -5.94 -24.85 -12.15
N GLY A 277 -5.29 -23.99 -12.94
CA GLY A 277 -5.79 -22.69 -13.38
C GLY A 277 -4.93 -21.49 -12.96
N PRO A 278 -5.26 -20.27 -13.43
CA PRO A 278 -4.47 -19.10 -13.18
C PRO A 278 -4.46 -18.66 -11.71
N MET A 279 -3.26 -18.55 -11.14
CA MET A 279 -2.99 -18.02 -9.81
C MET A 279 -1.81 -17.06 -9.91
N HIS A 280 -1.95 -15.86 -9.32
CA HIS A 280 -0.89 -14.85 -9.27
C HIS A 280 -0.48 -14.59 -7.83
N VAL A 281 0.78 -14.87 -7.54
CA VAL A 281 1.33 -14.85 -6.17
C VAL A 281 2.48 -13.89 -6.05
N CYS A 282 2.47 -13.07 -5.00
CA CYS A 282 3.60 -12.25 -4.56
C CYS A 282 4.07 -12.71 -3.19
N LEU A 283 5.38 -12.66 -2.97
CA LEU A 283 6.06 -12.99 -1.73
C LEU A 283 6.91 -11.80 -1.27
N ASN A 284 6.81 -11.46 0.00
CA ASN A 284 7.78 -10.66 0.74
C ASN A 284 8.38 -11.55 1.84
N GLY A 285 9.70 -11.71 1.87
CA GLY A 285 10.40 -12.68 2.70
C GLY A 285 10.94 -13.85 1.90
N ASP A 286 11.23 -14.95 2.57
CA ASP A 286 11.92 -16.10 1.98
C ASP A 286 11.20 -17.41 2.35
N ILE A 287 11.25 -18.38 1.43
CA ILE A 287 10.84 -19.78 1.67
C ILE A 287 12.12 -20.61 1.83
N ASP A 288 12.56 -20.80 3.06
CA ASP A 288 13.88 -21.40 3.37
C ASP A 288 14.04 -22.82 2.81
N ASN A 289 12.96 -23.59 2.79
CA ASN A 289 12.97 -24.98 2.27
C ASN A 289 12.59 -25.11 0.79
N PHE A 290 12.61 -23.99 -0.01
CA PHE A 290 12.13 -24.02 -1.39
C PHE A 290 12.87 -25.03 -2.29
N MET A 291 14.18 -25.24 -2.08
CA MET A 291 14.95 -26.22 -2.86
C MET A 291 14.47 -27.65 -2.64
N ALA A 292 14.11 -28.01 -1.40
CA ALA A 292 13.58 -29.33 -1.09
C ALA A 292 12.18 -29.53 -1.71
N LEU A 293 11.32 -28.50 -1.62
CA LEU A 293 9.99 -28.51 -2.23
C LEU A 293 10.07 -28.57 -3.77
N LYS A 294 11.00 -27.83 -4.37
CA LYS A 294 11.27 -27.88 -5.82
C LYS A 294 11.70 -29.29 -6.25
N ALA A 295 12.68 -29.89 -5.57
CA ALA A 295 13.15 -31.24 -5.89
C ALA A 295 12.03 -32.28 -5.74
N ALA A 296 11.18 -32.17 -4.72
CA ALA A 296 10.02 -33.04 -4.55
C ALA A 296 9.01 -32.88 -5.71
N PHE A 297 8.73 -31.65 -6.12
CA PHE A 297 7.86 -31.34 -7.25
C PHE A 297 8.41 -31.92 -8.55
N GLU A 298 9.68 -31.72 -8.85
CA GLU A 298 10.34 -32.19 -10.08
C GLU A 298 10.46 -33.72 -10.12
N THR A 299 10.58 -34.38 -8.96
CA THR A 299 10.52 -35.87 -8.86
C THR A 299 9.13 -36.39 -9.26
N GLY A 300 8.09 -35.61 -9.12
CA GLY A 300 6.74 -35.91 -9.64
C GLY A 300 6.61 -35.88 -11.15
N GLY A 301 7.69 -35.53 -11.87
CA GLY A 301 7.82 -35.65 -13.33
C GLY A 301 7.46 -34.41 -14.11
N ASP A 302 7.24 -33.25 -13.47
CA ASP A 302 7.13 -31.95 -14.12
C ASP A 302 8.35 -31.07 -13.75
N GLN A 303 8.60 -30.01 -14.50
CA GLN A 303 9.76 -29.13 -14.30
C GLN A 303 9.37 -27.65 -14.34
N ILE A 304 10.06 -26.88 -13.53
CA ILE A 304 10.02 -25.41 -13.58
C ILE A 304 10.91 -24.94 -14.73
N GLN A 305 10.48 -23.90 -15.43
CA GLN A 305 11.26 -23.27 -16.51
C GLN A 305 12.62 -22.79 -15.97
N GLU A 306 13.69 -22.98 -16.75
CA GLU A 306 15.08 -22.68 -16.34
C GLU A 306 15.30 -21.21 -15.96
N GLU A 307 14.56 -20.28 -16.58
CA GLU A 307 14.65 -18.85 -16.34
C GLU A 307 14.10 -18.44 -14.95
N ILE A 308 13.29 -19.31 -14.32
CA ILE A 308 12.65 -19.05 -13.03
C ILE A 308 13.48 -19.70 -11.91
N SER A 309 14.10 -18.86 -11.12
CA SER A 309 14.99 -19.26 -10.04
C SER A 309 14.59 -18.70 -8.66
N THR A 310 13.49 -17.95 -8.57
CA THR A 310 12.96 -17.42 -7.31
C THR A 310 12.20 -18.49 -6.52
N ASP A 311 12.33 -18.45 -5.21
CA ASP A 311 11.60 -19.29 -4.26
C ASP A 311 10.09 -19.12 -4.31
N THR A 312 9.62 -17.91 -4.67
CA THR A 312 8.19 -17.60 -4.83
C THR A 312 7.47 -18.55 -5.76
N LYS A 313 8.17 -19.12 -6.76
CA LYS A 313 7.58 -20.05 -7.73
C LYS A 313 6.98 -21.30 -7.09
N ILE A 314 7.54 -21.73 -5.95
CA ILE A 314 7.03 -22.95 -5.29
C ILE A 314 5.65 -22.76 -4.69
N ILE A 315 5.25 -21.51 -4.39
CA ILE A 315 3.98 -21.24 -3.70
C ILE A 315 2.77 -21.66 -4.54
N PRO A 316 2.57 -21.17 -5.78
CA PRO A 316 1.43 -21.59 -6.59
C PRO A 316 1.49 -23.07 -6.98
N LEU A 317 2.68 -23.66 -7.09
CA LEU A 317 2.84 -25.09 -7.37
C LEU A 317 2.39 -25.96 -6.19
N GLN A 318 2.75 -25.57 -4.96
CA GLN A 318 2.34 -26.29 -3.75
C GLN A 318 0.83 -26.18 -3.52
N ILE A 319 0.23 -25.00 -3.78
CA ILE A 319 -1.22 -24.82 -3.72
C ILE A 319 -1.91 -25.74 -4.75
N SER A 320 -1.38 -25.78 -6.00
CA SER A 320 -1.91 -26.65 -7.05
C SER A 320 -1.83 -28.14 -6.68
N GLN A 321 -0.78 -28.55 -6.00
CA GLN A 321 -0.63 -29.92 -5.51
C GLN A 321 -1.71 -30.27 -4.50
N HIS A 322 -2.00 -29.39 -3.52
CA HIS A 322 -3.07 -29.62 -2.57
C HIS A 322 -4.47 -29.61 -3.22
N LEU A 323 -4.69 -28.73 -4.22
CA LEU A 323 -5.92 -28.77 -5.02
C LEU A 323 -6.09 -30.12 -5.75
N SER A 324 -5.02 -30.68 -6.33
CA SER A 324 -5.05 -31.98 -7.01
C SER A 324 -5.36 -33.15 -6.07
N GLN A 325 -5.14 -32.98 -4.76
CA GLN A 325 -5.52 -33.92 -3.71
C GLN A 325 -6.98 -33.81 -3.29
N GLY A 326 -7.75 -32.91 -3.91
CA GLY A 326 -9.19 -32.73 -3.66
C GLY A 326 -9.53 -31.75 -2.53
N HIS A 327 -8.58 -30.98 -2.05
CA HIS A 327 -8.86 -29.90 -1.08
C HIS A 327 -9.53 -28.73 -1.79
N ASP A 328 -10.43 -28.03 -1.10
CA ASP A 328 -10.91 -26.73 -1.58
C ASP A 328 -9.80 -25.68 -1.54
N LEU A 329 -10.00 -24.55 -2.21
CA LEU A 329 -8.96 -23.55 -2.39
C LEU A 329 -8.45 -22.93 -1.08
N VAL A 330 -9.35 -22.71 -0.10
CA VAL A 330 -8.96 -22.13 1.21
C VAL A 330 -8.09 -23.12 1.96
N GLU A 331 -8.49 -24.39 1.98
CA GLU A 331 -7.74 -25.46 2.64
C GLU A 331 -6.43 -25.76 1.89
N ALA A 332 -6.43 -25.74 0.56
CA ALA A 332 -5.22 -25.93 -0.25
C ALA A 332 -4.21 -24.80 0.02
N PHE A 333 -4.65 -23.54 0.07
CA PHE A 333 -3.80 -22.41 0.44
C PHE A 333 -3.26 -22.55 1.87
N ARG A 334 -4.13 -22.89 2.83
CA ARG A 334 -3.74 -23.10 4.22
C ARG A 334 -2.70 -24.22 4.38
N ARG A 335 -2.86 -25.35 3.68
CA ARG A 335 -1.90 -26.45 3.70
C ARG A 335 -0.57 -26.04 3.08
N ALA A 336 -0.60 -25.41 1.92
CA ALA A 336 0.60 -24.94 1.25
C ALA A 336 1.43 -24.00 2.15
N VAL A 337 0.82 -23.03 2.84
CA VAL A 337 1.57 -22.12 3.71
C VAL A 337 2.13 -22.81 4.98
N ASN A 338 1.59 -23.97 5.37
CA ASN A 338 2.17 -24.79 6.43
C ASN A 338 3.38 -25.61 5.96
N ASP A 339 3.49 -25.91 4.66
CA ASP A 339 4.63 -26.63 4.09
C ASP A 339 5.88 -25.74 4.00
N PHE A 340 5.73 -24.41 4.09
CA PHE A 340 6.83 -23.46 3.94
C PHE A 340 7.55 -23.24 5.28
N GLU A 341 8.88 -23.21 5.24
CA GLU A 341 9.73 -22.76 6.33
C GLU A 341 10.20 -21.33 6.04
N GLY A 342 10.60 -20.59 7.08
CA GLY A 342 11.04 -19.21 6.97
C GLY A 342 9.99 -18.18 7.37
N SER A 343 10.35 -16.91 7.21
CA SER A 343 9.49 -15.75 7.49
C SER A 343 8.95 -15.17 6.19
N HIS A 344 7.63 -15.15 6.06
CA HIS A 344 6.99 -14.77 4.80
C HIS A 344 5.68 -14.00 4.98
N ALA A 345 5.42 -13.11 4.03
CA ALA A 345 4.14 -12.48 3.79
C ALA A 345 3.76 -12.75 2.32
N ILE A 346 2.66 -13.45 2.11
CA ILE A 346 2.19 -13.94 0.81
C ILE A 346 0.88 -13.25 0.47
N SER A 347 0.72 -12.81 -0.78
CA SER A 347 -0.56 -12.41 -1.34
C SER A 347 -0.84 -13.20 -2.62
N MET A 348 -2.09 -13.64 -2.80
CA MET A 348 -2.55 -14.37 -3.98
C MET A 348 -3.93 -13.93 -4.40
N HIS A 349 -4.10 -13.69 -5.70
CA HIS A 349 -5.40 -13.69 -6.35
C HIS A 349 -5.45 -14.77 -7.43
N THR A 350 -6.63 -15.25 -7.77
CA THR A 350 -6.78 -16.41 -8.66
C THR A 350 -8.10 -16.39 -9.39
N ALA A 351 -8.10 -16.91 -10.63
CA ALA A 351 -9.29 -17.16 -11.41
C ALA A 351 -10.21 -18.24 -10.82
N LEU A 352 -9.70 -19.08 -9.91
CA LEU A 352 -10.48 -20.11 -9.21
C LEU A 352 -11.44 -19.52 -8.15
N ALA A 353 -11.17 -18.31 -7.68
CA ALA A 353 -12.02 -17.57 -6.75
C ALA A 353 -11.94 -16.06 -7.06
N PRO A 354 -12.47 -15.62 -8.22
CA PRO A 354 -12.45 -14.22 -8.58
C PRO A 354 -13.22 -13.38 -7.55
N GLY A 355 -12.69 -12.19 -7.26
CA GLY A 355 -13.22 -11.33 -6.19
C GLY A 355 -12.69 -11.64 -4.80
N LYS A 356 -11.82 -12.65 -4.65
CA LYS A 356 -11.14 -12.96 -3.38
C LYS A 356 -9.64 -12.69 -3.47
N LEU A 357 -9.07 -12.20 -2.35
CA LEU A 357 -7.64 -12.05 -2.16
C LEU A 357 -7.21 -12.83 -0.93
N PHE A 358 -6.22 -13.70 -1.10
CA PHE A 358 -5.67 -14.55 -0.06
C PHE A 358 -4.37 -13.94 0.46
N LEU A 359 -4.27 -13.80 1.77
CA LEU A 359 -3.11 -13.28 2.47
C LEU A 359 -2.63 -14.27 3.52
N ALA A 360 -1.32 -14.47 3.63
CA ALA A 360 -0.73 -15.26 4.71
C ALA A 360 0.51 -14.57 5.23
N GLN A 361 0.69 -14.59 6.56
CA GLN A 361 1.85 -14.01 7.22
C GLN A 361 2.31 -14.91 8.34
N ARG A 362 3.62 -15.23 8.38
CA ARG A 362 4.29 -15.94 9.47
C ARG A 362 5.71 -15.41 9.69
N GLY A 363 6.14 -15.38 10.96
CA GLY A 363 7.47 -14.94 11.36
C GLY A 363 7.60 -13.43 11.54
N SER A 364 8.81 -12.99 11.87
CA SER A 364 9.18 -11.59 12.10
C SER A 364 9.82 -10.97 10.85
N GLY A 365 9.79 -9.64 10.77
CA GLY A 365 10.43 -8.90 9.69
C GLY A 365 9.58 -8.66 8.47
N GLN A 366 8.48 -9.42 8.30
CA GLN A 366 7.50 -9.21 7.24
C GLN A 366 6.15 -8.84 7.85
N ALA A 367 5.45 -7.88 7.26
CA ALA A 367 4.18 -7.42 7.78
C ALA A 367 3.15 -7.27 6.65
N ILE A 368 1.87 -7.50 6.98
CA ILE A 368 0.73 -7.16 6.14
C ILE A 368 -0.20 -6.25 6.95
N PHE A 369 -0.45 -5.08 6.39
CA PHE A 369 -1.43 -4.13 6.87
C PHE A 369 -2.56 -4.05 5.84
N ILE A 370 -3.81 -4.10 6.29
CA ILE A 370 -4.98 -4.08 5.41
C ILE A 370 -5.67 -2.75 5.59
N GLY A 371 -5.46 -1.82 4.67
CA GLY A 371 -6.18 -0.56 4.62
C GLY A 371 -7.67 -0.82 4.39
N LEU A 372 -8.52 -0.24 5.25
CA LEU A 372 -9.97 -0.36 5.21
C LEU A 372 -10.55 0.94 4.66
N ALA A 373 -10.55 1.09 3.34
CA ALA A 373 -11.26 2.18 2.70
C ALA A 373 -12.78 1.91 2.73
N ARG A 374 -13.57 2.90 2.39
CA ARG A 374 -15.03 2.81 2.48
C ARG A 374 -15.62 1.81 1.49
N ASP A 375 -14.99 1.65 0.33
CA ASP A 375 -15.49 0.88 -0.81
C ASP A 375 -14.50 -0.18 -1.32
N HIS A 376 -13.34 -0.34 -0.68
CA HIS A 376 -12.35 -1.36 -1.03
C HIS A 376 -11.39 -1.69 0.13
N TYR A 377 -10.72 -2.84 0.01
CA TYR A 377 -9.57 -3.21 0.82
C TYR A 377 -8.28 -2.88 0.07
N MET A 378 -7.26 -2.43 0.80
CA MET A 378 -5.94 -2.19 0.24
C MET A 378 -4.84 -2.79 1.12
N PRO A 379 -4.54 -4.10 0.99
CA PRO A 379 -3.45 -4.72 1.72
C PRO A 379 -2.09 -4.24 1.19
N THR A 380 -1.17 -3.95 2.10
CA THR A 380 0.19 -3.50 1.80
C THR A 380 1.18 -4.01 2.83
N SER A 381 2.46 -4.04 2.51
CA SER A 381 3.52 -4.41 3.46
C SER A 381 3.84 -3.32 4.48
N GLU A 382 3.42 -2.08 4.23
CA GLU A 382 3.64 -0.91 5.09
C GLU A 382 2.43 0.02 5.07
N VAL A 383 2.24 0.76 6.15
CA VAL A 383 1.14 1.73 6.28
C VAL A 383 1.16 2.79 5.17
N TYR A 384 2.35 3.18 4.69
CA TYR A 384 2.49 4.20 3.64
C TYR A 384 1.79 3.81 2.33
N GLY A 385 1.64 2.52 2.06
CA GLY A 385 1.05 2.05 0.82
C GLY A 385 -0.43 2.39 0.66
N PHE A 386 -1.19 2.52 1.74
CA PHE A 386 -2.63 2.78 1.67
C PHE A 386 -3.08 4.14 2.24
N ILE A 387 -2.19 4.93 2.87
CA ILE A 387 -2.61 6.15 3.59
C ILE A 387 -3.26 7.21 2.70
N GLU A 388 -2.99 7.19 1.40
CA GLU A 388 -3.68 8.05 0.43
C GLU A 388 -5.17 7.68 0.30
N GLN A 389 -5.53 6.41 0.55
CA GLN A 389 -6.89 5.89 0.43
C GLN A 389 -7.63 5.87 1.77
N THR A 390 -6.95 5.54 2.85
CA THR A 390 -7.53 5.43 4.19
C THR A 390 -6.48 5.51 5.28
N GLN A 391 -6.88 6.02 6.46
CA GLN A 391 -6.06 5.97 7.67
C GLN A 391 -6.44 4.79 8.59
N ARG A 392 -7.52 4.05 8.27
CA ARG A 392 -8.01 2.92 9.06
C ARG A 392 -7.47 1.61 8.51
N TYR A 393 -6.97 0.74 9.39
CA TYR A 393 -6.36 -0.51 8.98
C TYR A 393 -6.45 -1.62 10.02
N LEU A 394 -6.33 -2.86 9.55
CA LEU A 394 -6.01 -4.03 10.36
C LEU A 394 -4.55 -4.40 10.14
N LYS A 395 -3.88 -4.91 11.18
CA LYS A 395 -2.54 -5.47 11.06
C LYS A 395 -2.60 -6.96 11.32
N MET A 396 -2.07 -7.77 10.41
CA MET A 396 -1.85 -9.19 10.66
C MET A 396 -0.69 -9.37 11.66
N ASP A 397 -0.80 -10.41 12.48
CA ASP A 397 0.22 -10.78 13.47
C ASP A 397 0.77 -12.18 13.15
N GLY A 398 1.89 -12.22 12.45
CA GLY A 398 2.58 -13.47 12.09
C GLY A 398 3.57 -13.96 13.13
N GLU A 399 3.82 -13.18 14.20
CA GLU A 399 4.86 -13.49 15.19
C GLU A 399 4.32 -14.22 16.41
N LYS A 400 3.11 -13.88 16.83
CA LYS A 400 2.51 -14.38 18.05
C LYS A 400 2.20 -15.87 17.96
N ILE A 401 2.69 -16.63 18.93
CA ILE A 401 2.30 -18.02 19.13
C ILE A 401 1.05 -18.04 20.01
N VAL A 402 0.04 -18.77 19.57
CA VAL A 402 -1.22 -18.95 20.28
C VAL A 402 -1.55 -20.43 20.42
N GLU A 403 -2.35 -20.79 21.43
CA GLU A 403 -2.94 -22.15 21.52
C GLU A 403 -4.05 -22.27 20.49
N GLY A 404 -3.84 -23.15 19.53
CA GLY A 404 -4.79 -23.46 18.47
C GLY A 404 -5.46 -24.82 18.69
N ARG A 405 -6.13 -25.33 17.65
CA ARG A 405 -6.86 -26.62 17.70
C ARG A 405 -5.95 -27.84 17.83
N GLN A 406 -4.70 -27.73 17.35
CA GLN A 406 -3.74 -28.83 17.30
C GLN A 406 -2.50 -28.58 18.19
N GLY A 407 -2.57 -27.64 19.13
CA GLY A 407 -1.48 -27.18 19.94
C GLY A 407 -0.98 -25.79 19.54
N PRO A 408 0.23 -25.39 19.98
CA PRO A 408 0.78 -24.08 19.65
C PRO A 408 0.85 -23.86 18.13
N THR A 409 0.30 -22.75 17.64
CA THR A 409 0.32 -22.36 16.24
C THR A 409 0.81 -20.92 16.07
N GLN A 410 1.42 -20.62 14.92
CA GLN A 410 1.96 -19.32 14.57
C GLN A 410 1.60 -19.01 13.12
N GLY A 411 1.34 -17.72 12.83
CA GLY A 411 0.95 -17.25 11.51
C GLY A 411 -0.54 -17.12 11.33
N GLN A 412 -0.93 -16.21 10.47
CA GLN A 412 -2.33 -15.86 10.17
C GLN A 412 -2.60 -15.92 8.67
N ILE A 413 -3.81 -16.35 8.33
CA ILE A 413 -4.36 -16.35 6.96
C ILE A 413 -5.61 -15.49 6.97
N PHE A 414 -5.67 -14.51 6.05
CA PHE A 414 -6.86 -13.69 5.82
C PHE A 414 -7.30 -13.85 4.37
N VAL A 415 -8.59 -14.07 4.17
CA VAL A 415 -9.23 -14.08 2.85
C VAL A 415 -10.18 -12.91 2.79
N LEU A 416 -9.86 -11.94 1.94
CA LEU A 416 -10.68 -10.75 1.69
C LEU A 416 -11.68 -11.06 0.57
N ASP A 417 -12.96 -10.73 0.75
CA ASP A 417 -14.02 -11.05 -0.22
C ASP A 417 -14.76 -9.77 -0.66
N GLN A 418 -14.68 -9.46 -1.96
CA GLN A 418 -15.36 -8.31 -2.58
C GLN A 418 -16.90 -8.44 -2.60
N ASN A 419 -17.44 -9.66 -2.42
CA ASN A 419 -18.89 -9.91 -2.45
C ASN A 419 -19.59 -9.57 -1.12
N THR A 420 -18.89 -8.95 -0.18
CA THR A 420 -19.40 -8.64 1.15
C THR A 420 -19.64 -7.14 1.33
N VAL A 421 -20.21 -6.78 2.48
CA VAL A 421 -20.41 -5.38 2.87
C VAL A 421 -19.11 -4.65 3.28
N GLY A 422 -17.97 -5.36 3.26
CA GLY A 422 -16.68 -4.80 3.65
C GLY A 422 -16.43 -4.78 5.17
N GLY A 423 -15.43 -4.02 5.61
CA GLY A 423 -15.01 -3.97 7.00
C GLY A 423 -14.50 -5.32 7.53
N CYS A 424 -14.61 -5.57 8.83
CA CYS A 424 -14.21 -6.86 9.42
C CYS A 424 -15.06 -8.03 8.91
N GLY A 425 -16.32 -7.80 8.58
CA GLY A 425 -17.26 -8.83 8.10
C GLY A 425 -16.93 -9.40 6.71
N GLY A 426 -16.13 -8.69 5.91
CA GLY A 426 -15.65 -9.15 4.60
C GLY A 426 -14.33 -9.91 4.64
N ILE A 427 -13.83 -10.25 5.82
CA ILE A 427 -12.55 -10.91 6.02
C ILE A 427 -12.77 -12.23 6.76
N GLN A 428 -12.48 -13.34 6.10
CA GLN A 428 -12.35 -14.63 6.78
C GLN A 428 -10.92 -14.74 7.31
N ALA A 429 -10.77 -14.82 8.64
CA ALA A 429 -9.46 -14.86 9.29
C ALA A 429 -9.27 -16.16 10.08
N MET A 430 -8.06 -16.74 10.01
CA MET A 430 -7.69 -17.95 10.72
C MET A 430 -6.18 -18.02 11.00
N TYR A 431 -5.80 -18.80 11.97
CA TYR A 431 -4.41 -19.22 12.16
C TYR A 431 -4.03 -20.34 11.18
N TYR A 432 -2.74 -20.62 11.05
CA TYR A 432 -2.22 -21.65 10.13
C TYR A 432 -2.77 -23.05 10.41
N ASP A 433 -3.14 -23.37 11.64
CA ASP A 433 -3.79 -24.64 11.99
C ASP A 433 -5.30 -24.68 11.67
N GLY A 434 -5.85 -23.60 11.14
CA GLY A 434 -7.28 -23.45 10.82
C GLY A 434 -8.14 -22.99 11.99
N THR A 435 -7.56 -22.61 13.12
CA THR A 435 -8.30 -22.00 14.24
C THR A 435 -8.84 -20.63 13.80
N PRO A 436 -10.15 -20.38 13.86
CA PRO A 436 -10.73 -19.12 13.43
C PRO A 436 -10.26 -17.94 14.26
N ILE A 437 -10.08 -16.79 13.63
CA ILE A 437 -9.85 -15.49 14.28
C ILE A 437 -11.12 -14.65 14.08
N ILE A 438 -11.71 -14.18 15.17
CA ILE A 438 -12.89 -13.32 15.13
C ILE A 438 -12.41 -11.88 15.18
N LEU A 439 -12.49 -11.20 14.03
CA LEU A 439 -12.14 -9.80 13.93
C LEU A 439 -13.30 -8.93 14.44
N GLN A 440 -12.96 -7.88 15.18
CA GLN A 440 -13.89 -6.90 15.74
C GLN A 440 -13.49 -5.48 15.35
N ASP A 441 -14.42 -4.54 15.46
CA ASP A 441 -14.12 -3.12 15.20
C ASP A 441 -13.02 -2.57 16.13
N ALA A 442 -12.85 -3.16 17.32
CA ALA A 442 -11.77 -2.82 18.25
C ALA A 442 -10.37 -3.19 17.73
N ASP A 443 -10.25 -4.11 16.77
CA ASP A 443 -8.98 -4.50 16.14
C ASP A 443 -8.55 -3.49 15.07
N ILE A 444 -9.48 -2.63 14.62
CA ILE A 444 -9.21 -1.59 13.62
C ILE A 444 -8.36 -0.50 14.28
N LYS A 445 -7.19 -0.30 13.71
CA LYS A 445 -6.25 0.76 14.10
C LYS A 445 -6.42 1.97 13.19
N GLN A 446 -5.96 3.11 13.68
CA GLN A 446 -5.86 4.34 12.91
C GLN A 446 -4.43 4.87 12.97
N THR A 447 -3.90 5.30 11.82
CA THR A 447 -2.61 5.99 11.74
C THR A 447 -2.81 7.50 11.75
N ALA A 448 -1.89 8.21 12.38
CA ALA A 448 -1.82 9.67 12.29
C ALA A 448 -1.03 10.16 11.05
N LEU A 449 -0.34 9.24 10.35
CA LEU A 449 0.40 9.58 9.14
C LEU A 449 -0.55 10.00 8.02
N THR A 450 -0.11 10.95 7.21
CA THR A 450 -0.78 11.39 6.00
C THR A 450 0.11 11.15 4.77
N SER A 451 -0.47 11.18 3.58
CA SER A 451 0.30 11.06 2.34
C SER A 451 1.27 12.26 2.16
N ARG A 452 0.97 13.42 2.75
CA ARG A 452 1.84 14.60 2.78
C ARG A 452 3.15 14.31 3.51
N ASP A 453 3.11 13.57 4.61
CA ASP A 453 4.29 13.25 5.42
C ASP A 453 5.29 12.38 4.65
N ILE A 454 4.80 11.47 3.84
CA ILE A 454 5.63 10.51 3.10
C ILE A 454 5.95 10.93 1.67
N ASN A 455 5.39 12.02 1.18
CA ASN A 455 5.63 12.45 -0.21
C ASN A 455 7.03 13.05 -0.36
N ARG A 456 7.76 12.60 -1.38
CA ARG A 456 9.11 13.10 -1.68
C ARG A 456 9.12 14.54 -2.18
N GLN A 457 7.98 15.04 -2.66
CA GLN A 457 7.85 16.35 -3.32
C GLN A 457 8.80 16.46 -4.53
N ASP A 458 9.39 17.62 -4.76
CA ASP A 458 10.31 17.87 -5.89
C ASP A 458 11.76 17.50 -5.59
N PHE A 459 12.02 16.89 -4.43
CA PHE A 459 13.38 16.46 -4.07
C PHE A 459 13.81 15.21 -4.84
N PRO A 460 15.07 15.12 -5.28
CA PRO A 460 15.58 13.96 -6.02
C PRO A 460 15.58 12.68 -5.19
N HIS A 461 15.69 12.79 -3.85
CA HIS A 461 15.63 11.67 -2.90
C HIS A 461 15.20 12.14 -1.51
N TYR A 462 14.66 11.21 -0.71
CA TYR A 462 14.13 11.49 0.62
C TYR A 462 15.17 12.06 1.58
N PHE A 463 16.40 11.59 1.52
CA PHE A 463 17.49 12.09 2.39
C PHE A 463 17.71 13.60 2.25
N LEU A 464 17.69 14.12 1.02
CA LEU A 464 17.81 15.56 0.79
C LEU A 464 16.59 16.33 1.31
N LYS A 465 15.39 15.77 1.13
CA LYS A 465 14.17 16.34 1.71
C LYS A 465 14.28 16.46 3.22
N GLU A 466 14.58 15.35 3.91
CA GLU A 466 14.65 15.29 5.37
C GLU A 466 15.71 16.23 5.95
N ILE A 467 16.90 16.30 5.33
CA ILE A 467 17.94 17.25 5.74
C ILE A 467 17.48 18.70 5.54
N SER A 468 16.78 18.98 4.42
CA SER A 468 16.30 20.33 4.12
C SER A 468 15.18 20.77 5.07
N GLU A 469 14.35 19.84 5.54
CA GLU A 469 13.27 20.07 6.49
C GLU A 469 13.74 20.07 7.95
N ALA A 470 14.92 19.54 8.26
CA ALA A 470 15.44 19.44 9.62
C ALA A 470 15.48 20.78 10.39
N PRO A 471 15.92 21.91 9.81
CA PRO A 471 15.92 23.20 10.51
C PRO A 471 14.52 23.63 10.95
N GLU A 472 13.51 23.44 10.09
CA GLU A 472 12.12 23.76 10.40
C GLU A 472 11.54 22.82 11.47
N SER A 473 11.84 21.52 11.38
CA SER A 473 11.42 20.53 12.38
C SER A 473 12.01 20.83 13.76
N VAL A 474 13.30 21.20 13.83
CA VAL A 474 13.95 21.62 15.07
C VAL A 474 13.33 22.92 15.59
N ALA A 475 13.09 23.91 14.72
CA ALA A 475 12.44 25.15 15.08
C ALA A 475 11.05 24.88 15.68
N LYS A 476 10.20 24.07 15.03
CA LYS A 476 8.88 23.66 15.54
C LYS A 476 8.97 23.01 16.92
N THR A 477 9.96 22.15 17.14
CA THR A 477 10.18 21.49 18.44
C THR A 477 10.54 22.48 19.54
N LEU A 478 11.28 23.54 19.21
CA LEU A 478 11.75 24.53 20.16
C LEU A 478 10.77 25.68 20.40
N TYR A 479 9.81 25.93 19.50
CA TYR A 479 8.98 27.13 19.49
C TYR A 479 8.38 27.49 20.84
N ASN A 480 7.75 26.56 21.54
CA ASN A 480 7.10 26.83 22.81
C ASN A 480 7.97 26.51 24.04
N ARG A 481 9.16 26.01 23.83
CA ARG A 481 10.06 25.51 24.88
C ARG A 481 11.28 26.39 25.10
N TRP A 482 11.62 27.22 24.12
CA TRP A 482 12.77 28.13 24.18
C TRP A 482 12.29 29.51 24.57
N LYS A 483 12.54 29.96 25.83
CA LYS A 483 12.08 31.22 26.36
C LYS A 483 13.23 32.06 26.89
N ILE A 484 13.09 33.38 26.75
CA ILE A 484 14.00 34.32 27.39
C ILE A 484 13.68 34.36 28.88
N LYS A 485 14.60 33.89 29.70
CA LYS A 485 14.49 33.90 31.16
C LYS A 485 14.77 35.27 31.76
N ASP A 486 15.76 35.97 31.21
CA ASP A 486 16.10 37.35 31.57
C ASP A 486 16.50 38.13 30.32
N SER A 487 15.67 39.13 29.96
CA SER A 487 15.91 39.97 28.79
C SER A 487 17.11 40.90 28.94
N ARG A 488 17.50 41.23 30.20
CA ARG A 488 18.67 42.11 30.47
C ARG A 488 19.98 41.35 30.31
N GLN A 489 19.99 40.07 30.64
CA GLN A 489 21.16 39.20 30.55
C GLN A 489 21.18 38.33 29.29
N ASN A 490 20.18 38.44 28.45
CA ASN A 490 19.96 37.60 27.26
C ASN A 490 20.11 36.09 27.56
N THR A 491 19.61 35.67 28.74
CA THR A 491 19.65 34.27 29.14
C THR A 491 18.41 33.55 28.67
N TRP A 492 18.63 32.41 28.03
CA TRP A 492 17.57 31.55 27.51
C TRP A 492 17.38 30.33 28.42
N ALA A 493 16.19 29.82 28.49
CA ALA A 493 15.87 28.59 29.19
C ALA A 493 14.88 27.77 28.38
N ILE A 494 15.00 26.45 28.51
CA ILE A 494 14.01 25.54 28.00
C ILE A 494 12.92 25.41 29.07
N ASP A 495 11.69 25.76 28.71
CA ASP A 495 10.52 25.61 29.56
C ASP A 495 9.78 24.31 29.15
N LEU A 496 9.92 23.29 29.99
CA LEU A 496 9.20 22.04 29.84
C LEU A 496 7.92 22.10 30.68
N ASP A 497 6.79 21.84 30.04
CA ASP A 497 5.48 21.77 30.68
C ASP A 497 5.49 20.81 31.87
N THR A 498 4.62 21.07 32.86
CA THR A 498 4.41 20.21 34.01
C THR A 498 3.89 18.82 33.65
N ALA A 499 3.26 18.65 32.49
CA ALA A 499 2.87 17.35 31.93
C ALA A 499 4.11 16.54 31.48
N VAL A 500 5.15 17.22 30.95
CA VAL A 500 6.39 16.59 30.48
C VAL A 500 7.35 16.36 31.67
N VAL A 501 7.50 17.37 32.53
CA VAL A 501 8.33 17.27 33.75
C VAL A 501 7.50 17.63 34.97
N PRO A 502 6.78 16.67 35.56
CA PRO A 502 5.97 16.89 36.75
C PRO A 502 6.77 17.52 37.91
N PRO A 503 6.14 18.36 38.76
CA PRO A 503 6.82 18.99 39.89
C PRO A 503 7.49 17.99 40.84
N ASP A 504 6.91 16.80 41.01
CA ASP A 504 7.46 15.74 41.85
C ASP A 504 8.73 15.14 41.25
N LEU A 505 8.80 15.02 39.91
CA LEU A 505 10.02 14.60 39.22
C LEU A 505 11.14 15.63 39.40
N ARG A 506 10.85 16.93 39.22
CA ARG A 506 11.82 18.02 39.45
C ARG A 506 12.35 18.00 40.88
N ARG A 507 11.45 17.80 41.87
CA ARG A 507 11.81 17.69 43.27
C ARG A 507 12.67 16.46 43.55
N ALA A 508 12.31 15.31 42.98
CA ALA A 508 13.04 14.07 43.15
C ALA A 508 14.47 14.13 42.58
N VAL A 509 14.66 14.86 41.47
CA VAL A 509 16.01 15.11 40.91
C VAL A 509 16.79 16.06 41.84
N ALA A 510 16.19 17.18 42.26
CA ALA A 510 16.85 18.18 43.11
C ALA A 510 17.23 17.62 44.50
N GLU A 511 16.46 16.69 45.04
CA GLU A 511 16.71 15.99 46.32
C GLU A 511 17.65 14.77 46.19
N GLY A 512 18.18 14.48 44.99
CA GLY A 512 19.08 13.36 44.73
C GLY A 512 18.42 11.98 44.90
N ARG A 513 17.09 11.89 44.87
CA ARG A 513 16.35 10.62 44.97
C ARG A 513 16.46 9.80 43.70
N ILE A 514 16.62 10.47 42.52
CA ILE A 514 16.87 9.81 41.23
C ILE A 514 18.37 9.65 41.11
N ARG A 515 18.82 8.42 41.02
CA ARG A 515 20.23 8.05 40.96
C ARG A 515 20.66 7.52 39.59
N ARG A 516 19.72 7.18 38.73
CA ARG A 516 19.97 6.62 37.39
C ARG A 516 18.94 7.13 36.42
N ILE A 517 19.37 7.50 35.22
CA ILE A 517 18.55 7.86 34.07
C ILE A 517 18.97 6.95 32.91
N TYR A 518 18.00 6.30 32.29
CA TYR A 518 18.22 5.43 31.14
C TYR A 518 17.65 6.10 29.90
N PHE A 519 18.47 6.25 28.86
CA PHE A 519 18.05 6.67 27.54
C PHE A 519 17.92 5.40 26.70
N ILE A 520 16.74 5.16 26.13
CA ILE A 520 16.43 3.94 25.39
C ILE A 520 16.06 4.33 23.96
N GLY A 521 16.62 3.63 22.98
CA GLY A 521 16.33 3.83 21.57
C GLY A 521 16.91 2.71 20.73
N GLN A 522 16.38 2.53 19.52
CA GLN A 522 16.86 1.60 18.50
C GLN A 522 17.20 2.36 17.21
N GLY A 523 18.20 1.92 16.45
CA GLY A 523 18.64 2.58 15.23
C GLY A 523 19.12 4.02 15.49
N THR A 524 18.65 4.98 14.70
CA THR A 524 18.99 6.40 14.86
C THR A 524 18.50 6.98 16.19
N ALA A 525 17.36 6.51 16.72
CA ALA A 525 16.91 6.87 18.07
C ALA A 525 17.89 6.39 19.15
N GLY A 526 18.55 5.23 18.97
CA GLY A 526 19.61 4.75 19.84
C GLY A 526 20.85 5.63 19.83
N VAL A 527 21.24 6.14 18.64
CA VAL A 527 22.34 7.12 18.52
C VAL A 527 22.00 8.43 19.24
N ALA A 528 20.77 8.93 19.09
CA ALA A 528 20.29 10.11 19.82
C ALA A 528 20.26 9.86 21.35
N ALA A 529 19.79 8.70 21.77
CA ALA A 529 19.81 8.29 23.18
C ALA A 529 21.22 8.28 23.78
N LEU A 530 22.20 7.75 23.04
CA LEU A 530 23.61 7.75 23.43
C LEU A 530 24.18 9.19 23.50
N ALA A 531 23.85 10.03 22.54
CA ALA A 531 24.26 11.44 22.54
C ALA A 531 23.70 12.18 23.76
N CYS A 532 22.40 11.99 24.07
CA CYS A 532 21.76 12.58 25.25
C CYS A 532 22.39 12.07 26.56
N ALA A 533 22.72 10.79 26.64
CA ALA A 533 23.38 10.21 27.82
C ALA A 533 24.77 10.83 28.04
N ASN A 534 25.56 10.97 26.97
CA ASN A 534 26.88 11.58 27.03
C ASN A 534 26.82 13.08 27.42
N LEU A 535 25.88 13.84 26.84
CA LEU A 535 25.66 15.24 27.20
C LEU A 535 25.25 15.39 28.68
N LEU A 536 24.32 14.54 29.15
CA LEU A 536 23.92 14.59 30.55
C LEU A 536 25.06 14.25 31.49
N ALA A 537 25.85 13.22 31.18
CA ALA A 537 27.04 12.89 31.97
C ALA A 537 28.04 14.05 32.01
N TYR A 538 28.34 14.69 30.87
CA TYR A 538 29.24 15.86 30.79
C TYR A 538 28.77 16.99 31.70
N TYR A 539 27.49 17.33 31.72
CA TYR A 539 26.96 18.43 32.55
C TYR A 539 26.76 18.05 34.03
N LEU A 540 26.78 16.76 34.38
CA LEU A 540 26.71 16.31 35.78
C LEU A 540 28.10 16.13 36.41
N ASP A 541 29.14 15.98 35.60
CA ASP A 541 30.54 15.84 36.06
C ASP A 541 31.22 17.20 36.29
N ASP A 542 30.63 18.31 35.80
CA ASP A 542 31.01 19.70 36.10
C ASP A 542 30.33 20.19 37.40
#